data_4ab2e265870368bc9b467d3b8021eaf8
#
_entry.id   4ab2e265870368bc9b467d3b8021eaf8
#
_cell.length_a   1.000
_cell.length_b   1.000
_cell.length_c   1.000
_cell.angle_alpha   90.00
_cell.angle_beta   90.00
_cell.angle_gamma   90.00
#
_symmetry.space_group_name_H-M   'P 1'
#
loop_
_entity.id
_entity.type
_entity.pdbx_description
1 polymer ?
#
loop_
_entity_poly.entity_id
_entity_poly.type
_entity_poly.pdbx_seq_one_letter_code
_entity_poly.pdbx_strand_id
1 'polypeptide(L)'
;MAIHLIIFLRPEKGITLPQQYNHIVQAAIYNSIDTALATFLHQYGFTDGNRAFKMFAFSLLLGKYRINKEEKTITFEDEVQLTLSSPLGDFCQSLANTLLSRGTLKLGSTDVPVEKVYAQQFKVDKEEVHLKTLSPVVLYSTLLRPDGRKYTCYFQPGEPDYARLLNSNLKKKFKAFYGTEPTEEEVEVRPLGRQRMHLVNYKGTIIKGYAGRLHLSGPVELLQLAVDCGLGGKNAQGFGCVEVVNERKGTTP
;
A
#
# COMPACT_ATOMS: atom_id res chain seq x y z
N MET A 1 9.09 5.24 -14.29
CA MET A 1 7.62 5.14 -14.32
C MET A 1 7.23 3.90 -13.52
N ALA A 2 6.38 4.08 -12.55
CA ALA A 2 5.94 2.97 -11.70
C ALA A 2 5.02 2.01 -12.42
N ILE A 3 5.09 0.79 -11.99
CA ILE A 3 4.25 -0.28 -12.48
C ILE A 3 3.31 -0.69 -11.34
N HIS A 4 2.02 -0.70 -11.63
CA HIS A 4 1.02 -1.36 -10.81
C HIS A 4 0.80 -2.76 -11.37
N LEU A 5 1.05 -3.77 -10.56
CA LEU A 5 0.72 -5.15 -10.89
C LEU A 5 -0.66 -5.47 -10.30
N ILE A 6 -1.55 -5.93 -11.15
CA ILE A 6 -2.88 -6.40 -10.75
C ILE A 6 -2.89 -7.91 -10.97
N ILE A 7 -2.95 -8.66 -9.88
CA ILE A 7 -2.86 -10.10 -9.84
C ILE A 7 -4.24 -10.67 -9.53
N PHE A 8 -4.75 -11.52 -10.40
CA PHE A 8 -6.00 -12.24 -10.19
C PHE A 8 -5.69 -13.68 -9.78
N LEU A 9 -6.19 -14.05 -8.63
CA LEU A 9 -6.07 -15.37 -8.04
C LEU A 9 -7.40 -16.07 -8.10
N ARG A 10 -7.42 -17.34 -8.49
CA ARG A 10 -8.65 -18.14 -8.53
C ARG A 10 -8.48 -19.43 -7.72
N PRO A 11 -8.81 -19.39 -6.42
CA PRO A 11 -8.76 -20.60 -5.61
C PRO A 11 -9.88 -21.58 -6.01
N GLU A 12 -9.55 -22.85 -6.18
CA GLU A 12 -10.51 -23.88 -6.61
C GLU A 12 -11.67 -24.10 -5.61
N LYS A 13 -11.39 -23.98 -4.32
CA LYS A 13 -12.36 -24.23 -3.22
C LYS A 13 -12.49 -23.04 -2.27
N GLY A 14 -12.15 -21.84 -2.76
CA GLY A 14 -11.98 -20.68 -1.90
C GLY A 14 -10.68 -20.73 -1.10
N ILE A 15 -10.35 -19.61 -0.46
CA ILE A 15 -9.18 -19.51 0.43
C ILE A 15 -9.59 -18.93 1.77
N THR A 16 -9.28 -19.63 2.85
CA THR A 16 -9.50 -19.19 4.22
C THR A 16 -8.20 -18.70 4.84
N LEU A 17 -8.20 -17.45 5.31
CA LEU A 17 -7.07 -16.80 5.95
C LEU A 17 -7.49 -16.26 7.32
N PRO A 18 -6.56 -16.03 8.26
CA PRO A 18 -6.83 -15.20 9.42
C PRO A 18 -7.33 -13.82 8.98
N GLN A 19 -8.26 -13.18 9.70
CA GLN A 19 -8.72 -11.82 9.37
C GLN A 19 -7.56 -10.82 9.26
N GLN A 20 -6.48 -11.05 9.98
CA GLN A 20 -5.26 -10.23 10.00
C GLN A 20 -4.19 -10.84 9.08
N TYR A 21 -4.47 -10.98 7.80
CA TYR A 21 -3.64 -11.69 6.82
C TYR A 21 -2.52 -10.85 6.18
N ASN A 22 -2.40 -9.57 6.48
CA ASN A 22 -1.39 -8.69 5.83
C ASN A 22 0.03 -9.28 5.85
N HIS A 23 0.44 -9.89 6.96
CA HIS A 23 1.75 -10.50 7.08
C HIS A 23 1.93 -11.75 6.19
N ILE A 24 0.84 -12.45 5.89
CA ILE A 24 0.83 -13.60 4.97
C ILE A 24 1.05 -13.12 3.53
N VAL A 25 0.31 -12.07 3.11
CA VAL A 25 0.49 -11.47 1.78
C VAL A 25 1.89 -10.87 1.65
N GLN A 26 2.38 -10.18 2.67
CA GLN A 26 3.74 -9.66 2.68
C GLN A 26 4.78 -10.78 2.47
N ALA A 27 4.66 -11.88 3.20
CA ALA A 27 5.57 -13.03 3.06
C ALA A 27 5.48 -13.64 1.65
N ALA A 28 4.27 -13.77 1.10
CA ALA A 28 4.06 -14.27 -0.25
C ALA A 28 4.75 -13.40 -1.30
N ILE A 29 4.68 -12.07 -1.17
CA ILE A 29 5.36 -11.12 -2.06
C ILE A 29 6.88 -11.31 -1.99
N TYR A 30 7.46 -11.30 -0.77
CA TYR A 30 8.91 -11.48 -0.61
C TYR A 30 9.42 -12.83 -1.10
N ASN A 31 8.64 -13.90 -0.98
CA ASN A 31 8.97 -15.24 -1.47
C ASN A 31 8.77 -15.40 -3.00
N SER A 32 8.22 -14.38 -3.65
CA SER A 32 7.91 -14.39 -5.10
C SER A 32 8.75 -13.38 -5.89
N ILE A 33 9.76 -12.78 -5.29
CA ILE A 33 10.74 -11.92 -5.97
C ILE A 33 12.14 -12.51 -5.87
N ASP A 34 13.08 -11.97 -6.64
CA ASP A 34 14.49 -12.36 -6.56
C ASP A 34 15.02 -12.31 -5.13
N THR A 35 15.82 -13.31 -4.75
CA THR A 35 16.30 -13.48 -3.38
C THR A 35 17.21 -12.34 -2.92
N ALA A 36 18.07 -11.82 -3.81
CA ALA A 36 18.97 -10.71 -3.47
C ALA A 36 18.15 -9.42 -3.27
N LEU A 37 17.17 -9.18 -4.15
CA LEU A 37 16.25 -8.06 -4.03
C LEU A 37 15.38 -8.17 -2.76
N ALA A 38 14.84 -9.37 -2.47
CA ALA A 38 14.08 -9.63 -1.26
C ALA A 38 14.91 -9.34 0.00
N THR A 39 16.16 -9.81 0.04
CA THR A 39 17.10 -9.57 1.14
C THR A 39 17.39 -8.08 1.31
N PHE A 40 17.73 -7.39 0.20
CA PHE A 40 17.97 -5.95 0.24
C PHE A 40 16.75 -5.19 0.77
N LEU A 41 15.57 -5.43 0.20
CA LEU A 41 14.35 -4.74 0.62
C LEU A 41 13.99 -5.10 2.07
N HIS A 42 14.15 -6.33 2.52
CA HIS A 42 13.80 -6.74 3.87
C HIS A 42 14.75 -6.13 4.91
N GLN A 43 16.06 -6.25 4.69
CA GLN A 43 17.07 -5.84 5.68
C GLN A 43 17.33 -4.33 5.63
N TYR A 44 17.55 -3.78 4.45
CA TYR A 44 18.00 -2.40 4.27
C TYR A 44 16.89 -1.51 3.70
N GLY A 45 16.54 -1.70 2.43
CA GLY A 45 15.67 -0.80 1.67
C GLY A 45 16.36 0.53 1.38
N PHE A 46 15.57 1.52 1.00
CA PHE A 46 16.02 2.89 0.70
C PHE A 46 15.94 3.74 1.96
N THR A 47 17.01 4.42 2.33
CA THR A 47 17.11 5.07 3.64
C THR A 47 17.19 6.58 3.55
N ASP A 48 16.50 7.26 4.46
CA ASP A 48 16.70 8.66 4.80
C ASP A 48 16.83 8.77 6.33
N GLY A 49 18.03 9.09 6.80
CA GLY A 49 18.38 9.04 8.22
C GLY A 49 18.09 7.66 8.83
N ASN A 50 17.31 7.62 9.90
CA ASN A 50 16.93 6.38 10.59
C ASN A 50 15.70 5.68 10.00
N ARG A 51 15.17 6.14 8.87
CA ARG A 51 13.99 5.55 8.23
C ARG A 51 14.39 4.75 7.00
N ALA A 52 13.87 3.53 6.90
CA ALA A 52 14.01 2.68 5.72
C ALA A 52 12.66 2.50 5.02
N PHE A 53 12.65 2.71 3.72
CA PHE A 53 11.49 2.55 2.85
C PHE A 53 11.70 1.36 1.92
N LYS A 54 10.68 0.54 1.75
CA LYS A 54 10.76 -0.65 0.89
C LYS A 54 10.28 -0.38 -0.53
N MET A 55 9.77 0.83 -0.78
CA MET A 55 9.34 1.36 -2.07
C MET A 55 8.33 0.49 -2.81
N PHE A 56 7.46 -0.20 -2.08
CA PHE A 56 6.27 -0.84 -2.63
C PHE A 56 5.10 -0.78 -1.66
N ALA A 57 3.91 -0.82 -2.20
CA ALA A 57 2.67 -0.94 -1.45
C ALA A 57 1.80 -2.06 -2.04
N PHE A 58 0.91 -2.63 -1.23
CA PHE A 58 -0.07 -3.58 -1.71
C PHE A 58 -1.46 -3.35 -1.11
N SER A 59 -2.47 -3.75 -1.87
CA SER A 59 -3.87 -3.63 -1.51
C SER A 59 -4.27 -4.65 -0.45
N LEU A 60 -5.45 -4.47 0.15
CA LEU A 60 -6.18 -5.60 0.70
C LEU A 60 -6.52 -6.57 -0.44
N LEU A 61 -6.78 -7.82 -0.08
CA LEU A 61 -7.37 -8.78 -1.02
C LEU A 61 -8.80 -8.35 -1.33
N LEU A 62 -9.11 -8.20 -2.61
CA LEU A 62 -10.42 -7.73 -3.09
C LEU A 62 -11.14 -8.91 -3.74
N GLY A 63 -12.36 -9.20 -3.30
CA GLY A 63 -13.17 -10.32 -3.80
C GLY A 63 -14.41 -10.51 -2.93
N LYS A 64 -15.26 -11.48 -3.28
CA LYS A 64 -16.36 -11.88 -2.42
C LYS A 64 -15.82 -12.67 -1.25
N TYR A 65 -16.21 -12.30 -0.05
CA TYR A 65 -15.72 -12.98 1.15
C TYR A 65 -16.80 -13.15 2.21
N ARG A 66 -16.59 -14.14 3.09
CA ARG A 66 -17.32 -14.34 4.35
C ARG A 66 -16.36 -14.23 5.53
N ILE A 67 -16.85 -13.65 6.63
CA ILE A 67 -16.10 -13.53 7.89
C ILE A 67 -16.70 -14.48 8.91
N ASN A 68 -15.85 -15.34 9.47
CA ASN A 68 -16.15 -16.10 10.67
C ASN A 68 -15.52 -15.35 11.87
N LYS A 69 -16.39 -14.77 12.73
CA LYS A 69 -15.95 -13.98 13.88
C LYS A 69 -15.40 -14.84 15.01
N GLU A 70 -15.94 -16.04 15.19
CA GLU A 70 -15.54 -16.99 16.24
C GLU A 70 -14.14 -17.50 15.98
N GLU A 71 -13.88 -17.97 14.77
CA GLU A 71 -12.56 -18.46 14.33
C GLU A 71 -11.59 -17.33 13.94
N LYS A 72 -12.08 -16.08 13.90
CA LYS A 72 -11.31 -14.91 13.42
C LYS A 72 -10.70 -15.11 12.03
N THR A 73 -11.47 -15.74 11.12
CA THR A 73 -11.06 -16.03 9.75
C THR A 73 -11.88 -15.23 8.74
N ILE A 74 -11.31 -15.10 7.54
CA ILE A 74 -11.95 -14.58 6.34
C ILE A 74 -11.78 -15.59 5.22
N THR A 75 -12.87 -15.96 4.57
CA THR A 75 -12.86 -16.89 3.44
C THR A 75 -13.27 -16.15 2.17
N PHE A 76 -12.39 -16.13 1.20
CA PHE A 76 -12.67 -15.65 -0.16
C PHE A 76 -13.17 -16.82 -0.99
N GLU A 77 -14.29 -16.63 -1.71
CA GLU A 77 -15.02 -17.73 -2.35
C GLU A 77 -14.64 -17.95 -3.82
N ASP A 78 -14.37 -16.85 -4.51
CA ASP A 78 -14.15 -16.81 -5.95
C ASP A 78 -12.83 -16.11 -6.28
N GLU A 79 -12.81 -15.42 -7.41
CA GLU A 79 -11.70 -14.60 -7.84
C GLU A 79 -11.32 -13.54 -6.79
N VAL A 80 -10.03 -13.49 -6.54
CA VAL A 80 -9.42 -12.53 -5.59
C VAL A 80 -8.40 -11.69 -6.31
N GLN A 81 -8.54 -10.37 -6.21
CA GLN A 81 -7.58 -9.43 -6.78
C GLN A 81 -6.62 -8.93 -5.70
N LEU A 82 -5.34 -8.92 -6.03
CA LEU A 82 -4.28 -8.26 -5.28
C LEU A 82 -3.60 -7.24 -6.19
N THR A 83 -3.54 -5.98 -5.75
CA THR A 83 -2.84 -4.91 -6.46
C THR A 83 -1.57 -4.53 -5.70
N LEU A 84 -0.46 -4.42 -6.43
CA LEU A 84 0.80 -3.91 -5.91
C LEU A 84 1.24 -2.71 -6.73
N SER A 85 1.90 -1.76 -6.09
CA SER A 85 2.52 -0.62 -6.75
C SER A 85 3.97 -0.46 -6.30
N SER A 86 4.87 -0.16 -7.23
CA SER A 86 6.28 0.10 -6.94
C SER A 86 6.93 0.94 -8.05
N PRO A 87 7.81 1.90 -7.71
CA PRO A 87 8.67 2.57 -8.68
C PRO A 87 9.84 1.68 -9.15
N LEU A 88 10.06 0.53 -8.50
CA LEU A 88 11.14 -0.41 -8.81
C LEU A 88 10.71 -1.35 -9.93
N GLY A 89 11.20 -1.13 -11.15
CA GLY A 89 10.91 -1.98 -12.31
C GLY A 89 11.32 -3.44 -12.07
N ASP A 90 12.51 -3.66 -11.52
CA ASP A 90 13.04 -5.01 -11.23
C ASP A 90 12.17 -5.77 -10.22
N PHE A 91 11.60 -5.08 -9.23
CA PHE A 91 10.66 -5.68 -8.28
C PHE A 91 9.41 -6.19 -8.99
N CYS A 92 8.80 -5.34 -9.82
CA CYS A 92 7.58 -5.70 -10.55
C CYS A 92 7.84 -6.80 -11.57
N GLN A 93 8.96 -6.73 -12.30
CA GLN A 93 9.35 -7.73 -13.29
C GLN A 93 9.63 -9.08 -12.63
N SER A 94 10.42 -9.10 -11.55
CA SER A 94 10.76 -10.32 -10.81
C SER A 94 9.51 -10.99 -10.25
N LEU A 95 8.60 -10.22 -9.64
CA LEU A 95 7.34 -10.72 -9.13
C LEU A 95 6.46 -11.32 -10.24
N ALA A 96 6.25 -10.58 -11.32
CA ALA A 96 5.44 -11.04 -12.44
C ALA A 96 6.00 -12.32 -13.07
N ASN A 97 7.32 -12.36 -13.34
CA ASN A 97 7.98 -13.54 -13.92
C ASN A 97 7.83 -14.78 -13.01
N THR A 98 8.03 -14.60 -11.70
CA THR A 98 7.91 -15.70 -10.75
C THR A 98 6.47 -16.23 -10.69
N LEU A 99 5.47 -15.35 -10.64
CA LEU A 99 4.07 -15.73 -10.61
C LEU A 99 3.63 -16.45 -11.89
N LEU A 100 4.03 -15.94 -13.05
CA LEU A 100 3.71 -16.56 -14.34
C LEU A 100 4.42 -17.92 -14.52
N SER A 101 5.65 -18.05 -14.04
CA SER A 101 6.41 -19.31 -14.13
C SER A 101 5.89 -20.38 -13.17
N ARG A 102 5.52 -20.00 -11.95
CA ARG A 102 4.98 -20.94 -10.94
C ARG A 102 3.50 -21.26 -11.14
N GLY A 103 2.75 -20.34 -11.76
CA GLY A 103 1.30 -20.43 -11.89
C GLY A 103 0.54 -20.28 -10.58
N THR A 104 1.22 -20.05 -9.47
CA THR A 104 0.61 -19.94 -8.13
C THR A 104 1.24 -18.84 -7.28
N LEU A 105 0.45 -18.29 -6.35
CA LEU A 105 0.91 -17.46 -5.24
C LEU A 105 0.67 -18.19 -3.91
N LYS A 106 1.71 -18.40 -3.12
CA LYS A 106 1.60 -19.09 -1.84
C LYS A 106 1.11 -18.15 -0.74
N LEU A 107 -0.15 -18.31 -0.32
CA LEU A 107 -0.74 -17.56 0.79
C LEU A 107 -0.81 -18.45 2.05
N GLY A 108 0.14 -18.27 2.95
CA GLY A 108 0.31 -19.16 4.11
C GLY A 108 0.76 -20.56 3.69
N SER A 109 -0.07 -21.56 3.97
CA SER A 109 0.16 -22.96 3.56
C SER A 109 -0.45 -23.31 2.21
N THR A 110 -1.25 -22.42 1.61
CA THR A 110 -2.03 -22.70 0.40
C THR A 110 -1.37 -22.08 -0.83
N ASP A 111 -1.13 -22.88 -1.86
CA ASP A 111 -0.75 -22.41 -3.18
C ASP A 111 -2.02 -22.07 -3.97
N VAL A 112 -2.23 -20.78 -4.23
CA VAL A 112 -3.42 -20.26 -4.91
C VAL A 112 -3.09 -20.03 -6.37
N PRO A 113 -3.84 -20.63 -7.33
CA PRO A 113 -3.62 -20.43 -8.76
C PRO A 113 -3.68 -18.94 -9.14
N VAL A 114 -2.70 -18.52 -9.94
CA VAL A 114 -2.66 -17.19 -10.57
C VAL A 114 -3.33 -17.30 -11.92
N GLU A 115 -4.48 -16.65 -12.09
CA GLU A 115 -5.21 -16.67 -13.35
C GLU A 115 -4.63 -15.66 -14.35
N LYS A 116 -4.36 -14.45 -13.87
CA LYS A 116 -3.88 -13.33 -14.70
C LYS A 116 -2.99 -12.39 -13.90
N VAL A 117 -2.03 -11.79 -14.60
CA VAL A 117 -1.21 -10.70 -14.09
C VAL A 117 -1.24 -9.57 -15.13
N TYR A 118 -1.73 -8.40 -14.72
CA TYR A 118 -1.69 -7.20 -15.55
C TYR A 118 -0.68 -6.22 -14.99
N ALA A 119 0.08 -5.61 -15.89
CA ALA A 119 0.95 -4.49 -15.57
C ALA A 119 0.31 -3.21 -16.13
N GLN A 120 0.06 -2.25 -15.27
CA GLN A 120 -0.49 -0.96 -15.63
C GLN A 120 0.46 0.15 -15.18
N GLN A 121 0.70 1.12 -16.06
CA GLN A 121 1.46 2.31 -15.71
C GLN A 121 0.53 3.49 -15.50
N PHE A 122 0.73 4.21 -14.41
CA PHE A 122 0.05 5.47 -14.16
C PHE A 122 1.08 6.60 -14.23
N LYS A 123 0.82 7.55 -15.11
CA LYS A 123 1.60 8.77 -15.20
C LYS A 123 0.77 9.92 -14.65
N VAL A 124 1.29 10.58 -13.65
CA VAL A 124 0.74 11.85 -13.15
C VAL A 124 1.34 12.95 -14.02
N ASP A 125 0.51 13.65 -14.76
CA ASP A 125 0.87 14.73 -15.70
C ASP A 125 0.29 16.09 -15.31
N LYS A 126 -0.43 16.14 -14.19
CA LYS A 126 -1.04 17.34 -13.63
C LYS A 126 -0.67 17.52 -12.18
N GLU A 127 -0.74 18.75 -11.71
CA GLU A 127 -0.52 19.11 -10.32
C GLU A 127 -1.69 18.72 -9.39
N GLU A 128 -2.51 17.79 -9.83
CA GLU A 128 -3.63 17.23 -9.05
C GLU A 128 -3.89 15.78 -9.42
N VAL A 129 -4.35 14.99 -8.45
CA VAL A 129 -4.73 13.60 -8.66
C VAL A 129 -5.82 13.18 -7.68
N HIS A 130 -6.82 12.45 -8.21
CA HIS A 130 -7.84 11.82 -7.39
C HIS A 130 -7.45 10.36 -7.12
N LEU A 131 -7.39 10.01 -5.85
CA LEU A 131 -6.97 8.69 -5.41
C LEU A 131 -8.09 7.99 -4.64
N LYS A 132 -8.18 6.69 -4.84
CA LYS A 132 -8.94 5.79 -3.97
C LYS A 132 -7.95 4.85 -3.29
N THR A 133 -8.09 4.68 -1.99
CA THR A 133 -7.24 3.78 -1.23
C THR A 133 -7.66 2.32 -1.47
N LEU A 134 -6.72 1.48 -1.81
CA LEU A 134 -6.88 0.02 -1.92
C LEU A 134 -6.47 -0.70 -0.63
N SER A 135 -5.71 -0.01 0.21
CA SER A 135 -5.46 -0.38 1.61
C SER A 135 -5.37 0.87 2.49
N PRO A 136 -5.67 0.77 3.80
CA PRO A 136 -5.76 1.95 4.67
C PRO A 136 -4.45 2.74 4.75
N VAL A 137 -4.51 4.05 4.66
CA VAL A 137 -3.35 4.94 4.86
C VAL A 137 -3.06 5.09 6.33
N VAL A 138 -1.79 4.95 6.71
CA VAL A 138 -1.31 5.05 8.09
C VAL A 138 -0.36 6.23 8.23
N LEU A 139 -0.78 7.24 8.98
CA LEU A 139 0.06 8.35 9.42
C LEU A 139 0.01 8.43 10.94
N TYR A 140 1.18 8.51 11.56
CA TYR A 140 1.30 8.53 13.01
C TYR A 140 2.52 9.31 13.47
N SER A 141 2.45 9.78 14.70
CA SER A 141 3.57 10.34 15.45
C SER A 141 3.73 9.57 16.76
N THR A 142 4.97 9.41 17.20
CA THR A 142 5.27 8.81 18.50
C THR A 142 5.61 9.92 19.47
N LEU A 143 4.78 10.06 20.50
CA LEU A 143 4.91 11.05 21.55
C LEU A 143 5.43 10.36 22.82
N LEU A 144 6.07 11.12 23.69
CA LEU A 144 6.42 10.68 25.05
C LEU A 144 5.33 11.16 26.03
N ARG A 145 4.88 10.27 26.87
CA ARG A 145 4.03 10.61 28.01
C ARG A 145 4.87 11.24 29.11
N PRO A 146 4.26 11.96 30.08
CA PRO A 146 4.99 12.50 31.22
C PRO A 146 5.77 11.45 32.04
N ASP A 147 5.30 10.18 32.00
CA ASP A 147 5.95 9.03 32.64
C ASP A 147 7.06 8.39 31.79
N GLY A 148 7.47 9.01 30.67
CA GLY A 148 8.51 8.53 29.76
C GLY A 148 8.07 7.42 28.80
N ARG A 149 6.85 6.89 28.91
CA ARG A 149 6.35 5.86 28.00
C ARG A 149 6.00 6.42 26.64
N LYS A 150 6.32 5.67 25.58
CA LYS A 150 5.96 6.03 24.21
C LYS A 150 4.46 5.84 23.97
N TYR A 151 3.85 6.81 23.30
CA TYR A 151 2.46 6.75 22.86
C TYR A 151 2.39 7.05 21.35
N THR A 152 1.73 6.19 20.59
CA THR A 152 1.53 6.38 19.15
C THR A 152 0.18 7.05 18.91
N CYS A 153 0.21 8.24 18.36
CA CYS A 153 -0.97 8.98 17.91
C CYS A 153 -1.13 8.77 16.39
N TYR A 154 -2.32 8.34 15.96
CA TYR A 154 -2.68 8.15 14.56
C TYR A 154 -3.60 9.27 14.10
N PHE A 155 -3.36 9.79 12.89
CA PHE A 155 -4.08 10.93 12.35
C PHE A 155 -5.00 10.52 11.20
N GLN A 156 -6.15 11.17 11.10
CA GLN A 156 -7.12 10.95 10.03
C GLN A 156 -7.04 12.05 8.97
N PRO A 157 -7.44 11.75 7.71
CA PRO A 157 -7.53 12.77 6.68
C PRO A 157 -8.43 13.94 7.11
N GLY A 158 -7.94 15.17 6.86
CA GLY A 158 -8.59 16.41 7.29
C GLY A 158 -8.01 17.03 8.56
N GLU A 159 -7.24 16.29 9.35
CA GLU A 159 -6.50 16.88 10.47
C GLU A 159 -5.23 17.59 9.98
N PRO A 160 -4.84 18.75 10.54
CA PRO A 160 -3.64 19.48 10.12
C PRO A 160 -2.37 18.63 10.18
N ASP A 161 -2.20 17.85 11.23
CA ASP A 161 -1.06 16.94 11.37
C ASP A 161 -1.02 15.83 10.33
N TYR A 162 -2.17 15.44 9.76
CA TYR A 162 -2.22 14.46 8.67
C TYR A 162 -1.49 14.96 7.44
N ALA A 163 -1.78 16.18 6.99
CA ALA A 163 -1.13 16.81 5.84
C ALA A 163 0.39 16.99 6.07
N ARG A 164 0.76 17.52 7.22
CA ARG A 164 2.17 17.70 7.61
C ARG A 164 2.96 16.40 7.61
N LEU A 165 2.40 15.33 8.18
CA LEU A 165 3.03 14.02 8.24
C LEU A 165 3.09 13.34 6.87
N LEU A 166 2.07 13.55 6.02
CA LEU A 166 2.06 13.05 4.65
C LEU A 166 3.21 13.69 3.85
N ASN A 167 3.35 15.01 3.89
CA ASN A 167 4.42 15.75 3.24
C ASN A 167 5.80 15.30 3.73
N SER A 168 5.99 15.24 5.04
CA SER A 168 7.24 14.73 5.61
C SER A 168 7.57 13.30 5.16
N ASN A 169 6.55 12.44 5.01
CA ASN A 169 6.74 11.07 4.54
C ASN A 169 7.11 11.02 3.06
N LEU A 170 6.41 11.78 2.19
CA LEU A 170 6.68 11.84 0.75
C LEU A 170 8.07 12.40 0.47
N LYS A 171 8.43 13.52 1.10
CA LYS A 171 9.75 14.14 0.94
C LYS A 171 10.89 13.19 1.36
N LYS A 172 10.72 12.46 2.47
CA LYS A 172 11.70 11.45 2.90
C LYS A 172 11.79 10.25 1.97
N LYS A 173 10.67 9.77 1.44
CA LYS A 173 10.67 8.72 0.41
C LYS A 173 11.39 9.19 -0.85
N PHE A 174 11.11 10.42 -1.29
CA PHE A 174 11.75 11.02 -2.46
C PHE A 174 13.26 11.06 -2.29
N LYS A 175 13.74 11.66 -1.19
CA LYS A 175 15.17 11.74 -0.88
C LYS A 175 15.81 10.35 -0.78
N ALA A 176 15.16 9.41 -0.08
CA ALA A 176 15.67 8.06 0.05
C ALA A 176 15.79 7.32 -1.29
N PHE A 177 14.87 7.57 -2.22
CA PHE A 177 14.80 6.85 -3.50
C PHE A 177 15.66 7.50 -4.59
N TYR A 178 15.59 8.82 -4.72
CA TYR A 178 16.30 9.55 -5.78
C TYR A 178 17.68 10.05 -5.36
N GLY A 179 17.98 10.08 -4.06
CA GLY A 179 19.26 10.59 -3.53
C GLY A 179 19.40 12.13 -3.60
N THR A 180 18.35 12.85 -3.96
CA THR A 180 18.31 14.30 -4.08
C THR A 180 17.24 14.89 -3.19
N GLU A 181 17.39 16.18 -2.84
CA GLU A 181 16.33 16.87 -2.09
C GLU A 181 15.11 17.09 -3.00
N PRO A 182 13.89 16.82 -2.50
CA PRO A 182 12.66 17.16 -3.21
C PRO A 182 12.44 18.65 -3.24
N THR A 183 11.47 19.10 -4.05
CA THR A 183 10.96 20.48 -3.98
C THR A 183 10.54 20.87 -2.56
N GLU A 184 10.66 22.16 -2.22
CA GLU A 184 10.17 22.67 -0.93
C GLU A 184 8.64 22.76 -0.88
N GLU A 185 8.00 22.83 -2.03
CA GLU A 185 6.54 22.87 -2.13
C GLU A 185 5.89 21.65 -1.45
N GLU A 186 4.67 21.86 -1.00
CA GLU A 186 3.91 20.83 -0.28
C GLU A 186 2.74 20.32 -1.09
N VAL A 187 2.40 19.07 -0.83
CA VAL A 187 1.18 18.44 -1.36
C VAL A 187 0.03 18.76 -0.41
N GLU A 188 -1.00 19.42 -0.92
CA GLU A 188 -2.27 19.52 -0.24
C GLU A 188 -3.01 18.18 -0.32
N VAL A 189 -3.68 17.80 0.75
CA VAL A 189 -4.51 16.59 0.80
C VAL A 189 -5.88 16.91 1.34
N ARG A 190 -6.90 16.57 0.57
CA ARG A 190 -8.31 16.76 0.94
C ARG A 190 -9.06 15.43 0.91
N PRO A 191 -9.75 15.03 2.00
CA PRO A 191 -10.60 13.86 1.97
C PRO A 191 -11.83 14.14 1.08
N LEU A 192 -12.18 13.17 0.23
CA LEU A 192 -13.39 13.20 -0.59
C LEU A 192 -14.41 12.22 -0.02
N GLY A 193 -15.45 12.78 0.58
CA GLY A 193 -16.50 12.00 1.23
C GLY A 193 -16.03 11.29 2.52
N ARG A 194 -16.75 10.22 2.87
CA ARG A 194 -16.54 9.51 4.15
C ARG A 194 -15.23 8.72 4.15
N GLN A 195 -14.43 8.93 5.17
CA GLN A 195 -13.25 8.14 5.46
C GLN A 195 -13.60 7.02 6.45
N ARG A 196 -13.20 5.78 6.15
CA ARG A 196 -13.44 4.62 7.00
C ARG A 196 -12.19 4.29 7.80
N MET A 197 -12.32 4.25 9.10
CA MET A 197 -11.25 3.79 10.00
C MET A 197 -11.13 2.26 9.96
N HIS A 198 -9.90 1.78 9.90
CA HIS A 198 -9.54 0.37 10.01
C HIS A 198 -8.56 0.16 11.16
N LEU A 199 -8.83 -0.88 11.96
CA LEU A 199 -7.92 -1.37 12.99
C LEU A 199 -7.35 -2.71 12.53
N VAL A 200 -6.04 -2.78 12.40
CA VAL A 200 -5.34 -3.98 11.95
C VAL A 200 -4.37 -4.41 13.06
N ASN A 201 -4.49 -5.63 13.52
CA ASN A 201 -3.48 -6.24 14.40
C ASN A 201 -2.39 -6.86 13.53
N TYR A 202 -1.26 -6.18 13.41
CA TYR A 202 -0.11 -6.69 12.68
C TYR A 202 0.94 -7.22 13.64
N LYS A 203 1.05 -8.55 13.74
CA LYS A 203 2.01 -9.25 14.63
C LYS A 203 1.97 -8.72 16.08
N GLY A 204 0.76 -8.59 16.65
CA GLY A 204 0.57 -8.11 18.02
C GLY A 204 0.51 -6.58 18.19
N THR A 205 0.80 -5.81 17.13
CA THR A 205 0.71 -4.34 17.18
C THR A 205 -0.59 -3.87 16.53
N ILE A 206 -1.38 -3.09 17.26
CA ILE A 206 -2.58 -2.46 16.71
C ILE A 206 -2.17 -1.24 15.89
N ILE A 207 -2.50 -1.28 14.61
CA ILE A 207 -2.26 -0.20 13.65
C ILE A 207 -3.61 0.37 13.25
N LYS A 208 -3.77 1.70 13.37
CA LYS A 208 -4.94 2.43 12.93
C LYS A 208 -4.64 3.13 11.62
N GLY A 209 -5.48 2.91 10.61
CA GLY A 209 -5.38 3.55 9.30
C GLY A 209 -6.75 3.97 8.79
N TYR A 210 -6.77 4.76 7.73
CA TYR A 210 -7.98 5.29 7.13
C TYR A 210 -8.04 4.98 5.65
N ALA A 211 -9.21 4.58 5.18
CA ALA A 211 -9.48 4.27 3.78
C ALA A 211 -10.62 5.15 3.25
N GLY A 212 -10.51 5.57 2.01
CA GLY A 212 -11.49 6.42 1.34
C GLY A 212 -10.96 6.99 0.03
N ARG A 213 -11.56 8.07 -0.43
CA ARG A 213 -11.08 8.84 -1.56
C ARG A 213 -10.38 10.09 -1.07
N LEU A 214 -9.30 10.46 -1.76
CA LEU A 214 -8.48 11.63 -1.46
C LEU A 214 -8.25 12.41 -2.76
N HIS A 215 -8.25 13.72 -2.65
CA HIS A 215 -7.73 14.61 -3.66
C HIS A 215 -6.39 15.14 -3.17
N LEU A 216 -5.37 14.99 -3.99
CA LEU A 216 -4.04 15.54 -3.74
C LEU A 216 -3.73 16.58 -4.82
N SER A 217 -3.17 17.73 -4.42
CA SER A 217 -2.65 18.74 -5.34
C SER A 217 -1.28 19.24 -4.89
N GLY A 218 -0.39 19.48 -5.85
CA GLY A 218 0.97 19.92 -5.60
C GLY A 218 1.97 19.39 -6.62
N PRO A 219 3.28 19.35 -6.29
CA PRO A 219 4.32 18.98 -7.23
C PRO A 219 4.11 17.59 -7.85
N VAL A 220 4.11 17.53 -9.18
CA VAL A 220 3.87 16.31 -9.96
C VAL A 220 4.77 15.15 -9.52
N GLU A 221 6.03 15.43 -9.20
CA GLU A 221 7.00 14.42 -8.76
C GLU A 221 6.62 13.75 -7.43
N LEU A 222 6.07 14.53 -6.48
CA LEU A 222 5.59 14.01 -5.20
C LEU A 222 4.25 13.28 -5.36
N LEU A 223 3.38 13.77 -6.23
CA LEU A 223 2.12 13.09 -6.57
C LEU A 223 2.40 11.75 -7.28
N GLN A 224 3.35 11.74 -8.22
CA GLN A 224 3.78 10.50 -8.88
C GLN A 224 4.32 9.50 -7.84
N LEU A 225 5.19 9.94 -6.95
CA LEU A 225 5.75 9.08 -5.91
C LEU A 225 4.67 8.53 -4.97
N ALA A 226 3.65 9.33 -4.66
CA ALA A 226 2.50 8.89 -3.84
C ALA A 226 1.73 7.74 -4.52
N VAL A 227 1.53 7.81 -5.84
CA VAL A 227 0.89 6.75 -6.64
C VAL A 227 1.78 5.51 -6.69
N ASP A 228 3.08 5.70 -6.85
CA ASP A 228 4.06 4.64 -7.13
C ASP A 228 4.38 3.79 -5.91
N CYS A 229 4.59 4.39 -4.75
CA CYS A 229 5.02 3.67 -3.55
C CYS A 229 4.01 3.74 -2.39
N GLY A 230 2.81 4.29 -2.67
CA GLY A 230 1.73 4.41 -1.69
C GLY A 230 1.88 5.57 -0.72
N LEU A 231 0.77 5.91 -0.06
CA LEU A 231 0.64 7.00 0.90
C LEU A 231 1.01 6.56 2.32
N GLY A 232 1.62 7.48 3.06
CA GLY A 232 1.95 7.29 4.47
C GLY A 232 2.99 6.20 4.74
N GLY A 233 2.95 5.63 5.93
CA GLY A 233 3.90 4.61 6.40
C GLY A 233 3.38 3.18 6.28
N LYS A 234 4.29 2.19 6.54
CA LYS A 234 3.98 0.75 6.59
C LYS A 234 3.48 0.16 5.27
N ASN A 235 3.86 0.75 4.13
CA ASN A 235 3.36 0.36 2.80
C ASN A 235 3.64 -1.11 2.49
N ALA A 236 4.86 -1.60 2.74
CA ALA A 236 5.22 -3.01 2.57
C ALA A 236 4.55 -3.97 3.60
N GLN A 237 3.69 -3.46 4.48
CA GLN A 237 2.88 -4.24 5.42
C GLN A 237 1.39 -4.25 5.02
N GLY A 238 1.04 -3.78 3.81
CA GLY A 238 -0.32 -3.74 3.29
C GLY A 238 -1.11 -2.50 3.70
N PHE A 239 -0.43 -1.36 3.71
CA PHE A 239 -1.05 -0.07 4.00
C PHE A 239 -0.72 0.94 2.90
N GLY A 240 -1.64 1.87 2.68
CA GLY A 240 -1.44 3.03 1.82
C GLY A 240 -1.35 2.77 0.33
N CYS A 241 -1.68 1.57 -0.15
CA CYS A 241 -1.83 1.32 -1.58
C CYS A 241 -3.01 2.12 -2.13
N VAL A 242 -2.81 2.75 -3.29
CA VAL A 242 -3.81 3.62 -3.91
C VAL A 242 -3.97 3.31 -5.39
N GLU A 243 -5.13 3.66 -5.94
CA GLU A 243 -5.38 3.71 -7.38
C GLU A 243 -5.78 5.14 -7.80
N VAL A 244 -5.40 5.52 -9.01
CA VAL A 244 -5.84 6.78 -9.62
C VAL A 244 -7.27 6.60 -10.10
N VAL A 245 -8.15 7.52 -9.72
CA VAL A 245 -9.54 7.53 -10.13
C VAL A 245 -9.75 8.71 -11.09
N ASN A 246 -10.04 8.42 -12.33
CA ASN A 246 -10.48 9.47 -13.25
C ASN A 246 -11.86 9.98 -12.81
N GLU A 247 -12.02 11.28 -12.69
CA GLU A 247 -13.35 11.86 -12.59
C GLU A 247 -14.16 11.42 -13.82
N ARG A 248 -15.19 10.62 -13.60
CA ARG A 248 -16.23 10.51 -14.63
C ARG A 248 -16.75 11.93 -14.83
N LYS A 249 -16.50 12.52 -16.00
CA LYS A 249 -17.23 13.72 -16.40
C LYS A 249 -18.70 13.42 -16.15
N GLY A 250 -19.26 14.11 -15.16
CA GLY A 250 -20.68 13.97 -14.85
C GLY A 250 -21.45 14.18 -16.14
N THR A 251 -22.19 13.20 -16.56
CA THR A 251 -23.33 13.43 -17.42
C THR A 251 -24.24 14.36 -16.63
N THR A 252 -24.16 15.63 -16.94
CA THR A 252 -25.16 16.62 -16.52
C THR A 252 -26.53 16.13 -17.06
N PRO A 253 -27.57 16.14 -16.24
CA PRO A 253 -28.88 15.69 -16.62
C PRO A 253 -29.49 16.53 -17.74
#